data_603615dd3460c7076939b72c29a02220
#
_entry.id   603615dd3460c7076939b72c29a02220
#
_cell.length_a   1.000
_cell.length_b   1.000
_cell.length_c   1.000
_cell.angle_alpha   90.00
_cell.angle_beta   90.00
_cell.angle_gamma   90.00
#
_symmetry.space_group_name_H-M   'P 1'
#
loop_
_entity.id
_entity.type
_entity.pdbx_description
1 polymer ?
#
loop_
_entity_poly.entity_id
_entity_poly.type
_entity_poly.pdbx_seq_one_letter_code
_entity_poly.pdbx_strand_id
1 'polypeptide(L)'
;MAPIVSRGFRGRRPAAVDSARIPPGQYVTADFPVLSAGPTPHTALELWDFSIVGELDEPRGWTWEEFGALPSEEITRDIHCVTKWTKLDTVWRGVSVDILLEGVETSAAYVMAYSDGGYTTNLPLDDVTGGKAWVVFAYAGQPLAPEHGGPARMLVPHHYLWKSAKWVRGLRLQSTDQPGFWETNGYHNYGDPWQEQRYAGD
;
A
#
# COMPACT_ATOMS: atom_id res chain seq x y z
N MET A 1 -26.03 58.63 10.62
CA MET A 1 -25.36 57.33 10.95
C MET A 1 -25.52 56.40 9.78
N ALA A 2 -24.45 56.10 9.07
CA ALA A 2 -24.45 55.14 7.96
C ALA A 2 -24.30 53.71 8.50
N PRO A 3 -25.00 52.69 7.96
CA PRO A 3 -24.89 51.33 8.42
C PRO A 3 -23.55 50.72 8.01
N ILE A 4 -22.85 50.12 8.98
CA ILE A 4 -21.63 49.31 8.74
C ILE A 4 -22.07 48.00 8.14
N VAL A 5 -21.84 47.81 6.83
CA VAL A 5 -22.01 46.52 6.15
C VAL A 5 -20.76 45.73 6.40
N SER A 6 -20.83 44.73 7.29
CA SER A 6 -19.75 43.74 7.45
C SER A 6 -19.70 42.88 6.18
N ARG A 7 -18.59 42.95 5.46
CA ARG A 7 -18.30 42.01 4.38
C ARG A 7 -18.04 40.65 5.02
N GLY A 8 -19.00 39.74 4.90
CA GLY A 8 -18.84 38.37 5.34
C GLY A 8 -17.59 37.71 4.70
N PHE A 9 -16.79 37.07 5.51
CA PHE A 9 -15.68 36.21 5.08
C PHE A 9 -16.26 35.16 4.12
N ARG A 10 -15.99 35.29 2.83
CA ARG A 10 -16.17 34.19 1.88
C ARG A 10 -15.03 33.21 2.14
N GLY A 11 -15.27 32.25 3.01
CA GLY A 11 -14.40 31.07 3.12
C GLY A 11 -14.18 30.48 1.72
N ARG A 12 -12.91 30.23 1.36
CA ARG A 12 -12.57 29.51 0.13
C ARG A 12 -13.36 28.20 0.18
N ARG A 13 -14.31 28.00 -0.74
CA ARG A 13 -14.92 26.68 -0.92
C ARG A 13 -13.78 25.72 -1.23
N PRO A 14 -13.69 24.55 -0.54
CA PRO A 14 -12.77 23.51 -0.95
C PRO A 14 -12.95 23.27 -2.45
N ALA A 15 -11.85 23.11 -3.19
CA ALA A 15 -11.94 22.70 -4.59
C ALA A 15 -12.82 21.45 -4.65
N ALA A 16 -13.76 21.42 -5.59
CA ALA A 16 -14.62 20.26 -5.77
C ALA A 16 -13.69 19.05 -6.07
N VAL A 17 -13.77 18.04 -5.21
CA VAL A 17 -13.02 16.80 -5.42
C VAL A 17 -13.58 16.14 -6.69
N ASP A 18 -12.70 15.75 -7.60
CA ASP A 18 -13.10 14.98 -8.77
C ASP A 18 -13.68 13.63 -8.34
N SER A 19 -14.99 13.46 -8.56
CA SER A 19 -15.69 12.22 -8.20
C SER A 19 -15.18 11.00 -8.95
N ALA A 20 -14.51 11.17 -10.10
CA ALA A 20 -13.88 10.09 -10.84
C ALA A 20 -12.70 9.45 -10.10
N ARG A 21 -12.17 10.11 -9.04
CA ARG A 21 -11.10 9.58 -8.19
C ARG A 21 -11.62 8.85 -6.94
N ILE A 22 -12.93 8.79 -6.75
CA ILE A 22 -13.55 8.20 -5.55
C ILE A 22 -14.32 6.96 -5.96
N PRO A 23 -13.86 5.75 -5.60
CA PRO A 23 -14.60 4.53 -5.87
C PRO A 23 -16.01 4.54 -5.26
N PRO A 24 -16.95 3.75 -5.80
CA PRO A 24 -18.30 3.65 -5.25
C PRO A 24 -18.30 3.34 -3.74
N GLY A 25 -19.23 3.94 -3.00
CA GLY A 25 -19.39 3.74 -1.56
C GLY A 25 -18.27 4.29 -0.67
N GLN A 26 -17.32 5.07 -1.23
CA GLN A 26 -16.21 5.69 -0.48
C GLN A 26 -16.53 7.16 -0.13
N TYR A 27 -15.93 7.66 0.96
CA TYR A 27 -15.88 9.07 1.31
C TYR A 27 -14.42 9.55 1.43
N VAL A 28 -14.19 10.82 1.14
CA VAL A 28 -12.83 11.39 1.25
C VAL A 28 -12.55 11.79 2.69
N THR A 29 -11.35 11.46 3.17
CA THR A 29 -10.83 11.87 4.48
C THR A 29 -9.53 12.66 4.34
N ALA A 30 -9.33 13.64 5.22
CA ALA A 30 -8.02 14.29 5.39
C ALA A 30 -7.10 13.47 6.28
N ASP A 31 -7.66 12.67 7.18
CA ASP A 31 -6.92 11.84 8.11
C ASP A 31 -6.29 10.62 7.42
N PHE A 32 -5.35 9.98 8.11
CA PHE A 32 -4.84 8.66 7.74
C PHE A 32 -5.17 7.68 8.89
N PRO A 33 -6.37 7.08 8.89
CA PRO A 33 -6.78 6.18 9.97
C PRO A 33 -5.85 4.99 10.13
N VAL A 34 -5.53 4.66 11.38
CA VAL A 34 -4.72 3.48 11.71
C VAL A 34 -5.63 2.29 11.95
N LEU A 35 -5.50 1.27 11.12
CA LEU A 35 -6.19 -0.01 11.25
C LEU A 35 -5.15 -1.14 11.20
N SER A 36 -5.25 -2.11 12.08
CA SER A 36 -4.32 -3.23 12.17
C SER A 36 -5.03 -4.50 12.61
N ALA A 37 -4.56 -5.65 12.13
CA ALA A 37 -5.06 -6.98 12.54
C ALA A 37 -4.42 -7.49 13.84
N GLY A 38 -3.46 -6.76 14.41
CA GLY A 38 -2.71 -7.14 15.60
C GLY A 38 -1.92 -5.96 16.17
N PRO A 39 -1.04 -6.20 17.16
CA PRO A 39 -0.18 -5.18 17.71
C PRO A 39 0.77 -4.62 16.66
N THR A 40 1.13 -3.34 16.79
CA THR A 40 2.10 -2.69 15.92
C THR A 40 3.50 -3.21 16.19
N PRO A 41 4.20 -3.83 15.21
CA PRO A 41 5.62 -4.16 15.35
C PRO A 41 6.48 -2.88 15.43
N HIS A 42 7.59 -2.99 16.17
CA HIS A 42 8.62 -1.95 16.27
C HIS A 42 9.96 -2.57 15.87
N THR A 43 10.12 -2.83 14.58
CA THR A 43 11.32 -3.47 14.03
C THR A 43 12.45 -2.47 13.93
N ALA A 44 13.56 -2.72 14.62
CA ALA A 44 14.77 -1.93 14.49
C ALA A 44 15.35 -2.07 13.07
N LEU A 45 15.91 -0.98 12.53
CA LEU A 45 16.36 -0.97 11.13
C LEU A 45 17.48 -2.00 10.86
N GLU A 46 18.35 -2.22 11.82
CA GLU A 46 19.42 -3.20 11.77
C GLU A 46 18.94 -4.67 11.78
N LEU A 47 17.68 -4.89 12.15
CA LEU A 47 17.02 -6.21 12.15
C LEU A 47 16.04 -6.36 10.98
N TRP A 48 15.84 -5.28 10.23
CA TRP A 48 14.96 -5.34 9.06
C TRP A 48 15.73 -5.84 7.84
N ASP A 49 15.13 -6.75 7.14
CA ASP A 49 15.55 -7.22 5.83
C ASP A 49 14.34 -7.36 4.92
N PHE A 50 14.56 -7.32 3.63
CA PHE A 50 13.54 -7.62 2.63
C PHE A 50 14.05 -8.73 1.72
N SER A 51 13.21 -9.70 1.36
CA SER A 51 13.63 -10.76 0.48
C SER A 51 12.57 -11.17 -0.56
N ILE A 52 13.04 -11.64 -1.71
CA ILE A 52 12.22 -12.29 -2.74
C ILE A 52 12.61 -13.76 -2.76
N VAL A 53 11.62 -14.61 -2.53
CA VAL A 53 11.78 -16.06 -2.41
C VAL A 53 10.69 -16.80 -3.21
N GLY A 54 10.72 -18.11 -3.25
CA GLY A 54 9.71 -18.96 -3.89
C GLY A 54 10.14 -19.46 -5.25
N GLU A 55 9.29 -19.34 -6.25
CA GLU A 55 9.51 -19.88 -7.59
C GLU A 55 10.35 -18.90 -8.44
N LEU A 56 11.64 -18.88 -8.20
CA LEU A 56 12.65 -18.12 -8.93
C LEU A 56 13.97 -18.88 -8.92
N ASP A 57 14.87 -18.53 -9.84
CA ASP A 57 16.18 -19.18 -10.01
C ASP A 57 17.07 -19.00 -8.76
N GLU A 58 17.21 -17.77 -8.25
CA GLU A 58 17.99 -17.44 -7.05
C GLU A 58 17.24 -16.49 -6.13
N PRO A 59 17.07 -16.83 -4.82
CA PRO A 59 16.51 -15.89 -3.83
C PRO A 59 17.31 -14.60 -3.75
N ARG A 60 16.63 -13.48 -3.50
CA ARG A 60 17.24 -12.17 -3.33
C ARG A 60 16.95 -11.65 -1.95
N GLY A 61 17.87 -10.85 -1.42
CA GLY A 61 17.70 -10.23 -0.11
C GLY A 61 18.47 -8.94 0.00
N TRP A 62 17.95 -8.03 0.82
CA TRP A 62 18.54 -6.73 1.12
C TRP A 62 18.41 -6.44 2.60
N THR A 63 19.50 -6.05 3.22
CA THR A 63 19.48 -5.34 4.52
C THR A 63 18.84 -3.96 4.33
N TRP A 64 18.53 -3.27 5.42
CA TRP A 64 18.01 -1.91 5.35
C TRP A 64 18.93 -0.95 4.59
N GLU A 65 20.23 -1.05 4.81
CA GLU A 65 21.24 -0.22 4.16
C GLU A 65 21.30 -0.48 2.64
N GLU A 66 21.32 -1.75 2.23
CA GLU A 66 21.31 -2.15 0.83
C GLU A 66 20.00 -1.75 0.15
N PHE A 67 18.87 -1.93 0.82
CA PHE A 67 17.55 -1.52 0.31
C PHE A 67 17.47 0.00 0.13
N GLY A 68 17.98 0.76 1.10
CA GLY A 68 18.05 2.22 1.04
C GLY A 68 18.96 2.77 -0.07
N ALA A 69 19.92 1.96 -0.54
CA ALA A 69 20.81 2.30 -1.65
C ALA A 69 20.19 2.04 -3.04
N LEU A 70 19.08 1.31 -3.11
CA LEU A 70 18.38 1.06 -4.37
C LEU A 70 17.77 2.36 -4.95
N PRO A 71 17.61 2.44 -6.27
CA PRO A 71 16.87 3.55 -6.89
C PRO A 71 15.48 3.68 -6.28
N SER A 72 15.17 4.83 -5.71
CA SER A 72 13.87 5.13 -5.10
C SER A 72 13.24 6.35 -5.75
N GLU A 73 11.93 6.39 -5.81
CA GLU A 73 11.16 7.48 -6.40
C GLU A 73 10.10 8.03 -5.45
N GLU A 74 9.63 9.24 -5.73
CA GLU A 74 8.46 9.82 -5.06
C GLU A 74 7.20 9.46 -5.86
N ILE A 75 6.21 8.96 -5.16
CA ILE A 75 4.97 8.44 -5.74
C ILE A 75 3.79 9.21 -5.14
N THR A 76 3.00 9.87 -5.97
CA THR A 76 1.73 10.46 -5.54
C THR A 76 0.58 9.57 -6.00
N ARG A 77 -0.20 9.03 -5.06
CA ARG A 77 -1.34 8.14 -5.35
C ARG A 77 -2.48 8.38 -4.37
N ASP A 78 -3.69 8.05 -4.83
CA ASP A 78 -4.86 7.91 -3.97
C ASP A 78 -4.85 6.51 -3.35
N ILE A 79 -5.34 6.38 -2.14
CA ILE A 79 -5.47 5.10 -1.45
C ILE A 79 -6.90 4.89 -0.94
N HIS A 80 -7.37 3.65 -0.98
CA HIS A 80 -8.74 3.28 -0.71
C HIS A 80 -8.80 2.18 0.36
N CYS A 81 -9.55 2.41 1.43
CA CYS A 81 -9.71 1.40 2.49
C CYS A 81 -11.05 0.68 2.35
N VAL A 82 -11.07 -0.61 2.68
CA VAL A 82 -12.30 -1.41 2.74
C VAL A 82 -13.33 -0.81 3.71
N THR A 83 -12.89 -0.07 4.73
CA THR A 83 -13.74 0.63 5.69
C THR A 83 -14.30 1.95 5.14
N LYS A 84 -14.35 2.08 3.81
CA LYS A 84 -15.05 3.10 3.03
C LYS A 84 -14.42 4.50 3.02
N TRP A 85 -13.20 4.69 3.44
CA TRP A 85 -12.52 5.96 3.28
C TRP A 85 -11.50 5.93 2.12
N THR A 86 -11.38 7.06 1.46
CA THR A 86 -10.37 7.37 0.44
C THR A 86 -9.54 8.55 0.91
N LYS A 87 -8.23 8.44 0.81
CA LYS A 87 -7.30 9.55 1.02
C LYS A 87 -6.62 9.87 -0.30
N LEU A 88 -6.82 11.11 -0.75
CA LEU A 88 -6.30 11.59 -2.03
C LEU A 88 -4.89 12.17 -1.88
N ASP A 89 -4.15 12.17 -3.00
CA ASP A 89 -2.87 12.83 -3.15
C ASP A 89 -1.84 12.43 -2.07
N THR A 90 -1.83 11.16 -1.67
CA THR A 90 -0.85 10.66 -0.71
C THR A 90 0.52 10.56 -1.35
N VAL A 91 1.51 11.19 -0.72
CA VAL A 91 2.89 11.27 -1.22
C VAL A 91 3.76 10.26 -0.47
N TRP A 92 4.38 9.35 -1.22
CA TRP A 92 5.21 8.26 -0.70
C TRP A 92 6.59 8.32 -1.31
N ARG A 93 7.57 7.69 -0.67
CA ARG A 93 8.87 7.39 -1.25
C ARG A 93 9.20 5.92 -1.06
N GLY A 94 9.67 5.26 -2.12
CA GLY A 94 10.01 3.85 -2.08
C GLY A 94 10.69 3.33 -3.34
N VAL A 95 10.92 2.03 -3.34
CA VAL A 95 11.52 1.27 -4.44
C VAL A 95 10.40 0.56 -5.20
N SER A 96 10.38 0.70 -6.53
CA SER A 96 9.44 -0.04 -7.39
C SER A 96 9.69 -1.55 -7.27
N VAL A 97 8.61 -2.33 -7.29
CA VAL A 97 8.71 -3.80 -7.36
C VAL A 97 9.43 -4.25 -8.64
N ASP A 98 9.35 -3.50 -9.73
CA ASP A 98 10.09 -3.79 -10.96
C ASP A 98 11.61 -3.76 -10.74
N ILE A 99 12.12 -2.82 -9.93
CA ILE A 99 13.55 -2.75 -9.56
C ILE A 99 13.94 -3.97 -8.72
N LEU A 100 13.08 -4.37 -7.78
CA LEU A 100 13.35 -5.54 -6.93
C LEU A 100 13.33 -6.86 -7.70
N LEU A 101 12.55 -6.90 -8.79
CA LEU A 101 12.44 -8.06 -9.69
C LEU A 101 13.37 -7.98 -10.92
N GLU A 102 14.18 -6.93 -11.05
CA GLU A 102 15.07 -6.76 -12.21
C GLU A 102 16.00 -7.96 -12.37
N GLY A 103 15.93 -8.64 -13.53
CA GLY A 103 16.71 -9.85 -13.85
C GLY A 103 16.30 -11.09 -13.03
N VAL A 104 15.13 -11.11 -12.40
CA VAL A 104 14.55 -12.35 -11.84
C VAL A 104 13.87 -13.12 -12.95
N GLU A 105 14.30 -14.37 -13.15
CA GLU A 105 13.60 -15.30 -14.02
C GLU A 105 12.60 -16.12 -13.19
N THR A 106 11.33 -16.09 -13.59
CA THR A 106 10.26 -16.79 -12.89
C THR A 106 9.12 -17.15 -13.84
N SER A 107 8.46 -18.26 -13.56
CA SER A 107 7.17 -18.65 -14.17
C SER A 107 5.99 -18.40 -13.23
N ALA A 108 6.21 -17.74 -12.09
CA ALA A 108 5.17 -17.43 -11.13
C ALA A 108 4.12 -16.49 -11.74
N ALA A 109 2.86 -16.75 -11.42
CA ALA A 109 1.73 -15.89 -11.82
C ALA A 109 1.24 -15.00 -10.66
N TYR A 110 1.64 -15.30 -9.45
CA TYR A 110 1.19 -14.65 -8.22
C TYR A 110 2.36 -14.33 -7.30
N VAL A 111 2.09 -13.43 -6.38
CA VAL A 111 3.01 -13.06 -5.30
C VAL A 111 2.26 -13.04 -3.98
N MET A 112 2.88 -13.58 -2.93
CA MET A 112 2.45 -13.45 -1.55
C MET A 112 3.37 -12.46 -0.85
N ALA A 113 2.86 -11.29 -0.49
CA ALA A 113 3.55 -10.38 0.40
C ALA A 113 3.45 -10.91 1.83
N TYR A 114 4.57 -10.95 2.56
CA TYR A 114 4.63 -11.38 3.97
C TYR A 114 5.31 -10.34 4.84
N SER A 115 4.88 -10.27 6.08
CA SER A 115 5.20 -9.17 7.00
C SER A 115 5.54 -9.66 8.39
N ASP A 116 6.13 -8.78 9.19
CA ASP A 116 6.25 -9.00 10.62
C ASP A 116 4.86 -9.24 11.24
N GLY A 117 4.81 -10.06 12.28
CA GLY A 117 3.55 -10.46 12.92
C GLY A 117 2.74 -11.50 12.16
N GLY A 118 3.28 -12.05 11.05
CA GLY A 118 2.65 -13.14 10.30
C GLY A 118 1.53 -12.71 9.35
N TYR A 119 1.37 -11.40 9.10
CA TYR A 119 0.42 -10.92 8.09
C TYR A 119 0.87 -11.30 6.68
N THR A 120 -0.08 -11.73 5.85
CA THR A 120 0.14 -12.06 4.44
C THR A 120 -1.00 -11.52 3.59
N THR A 121 -0.72 -11.22 2.31
CA THR A 121 -1.73 -10.95 1.29
C THR A 121 -1.22 -11.35 -0.09
N ASN A 122 -2.09 -11.97 -0.87
CA ASN A 122 -1.81 -12.41 -2.23
C ASN A 122 -2.13 -11.32 -3.25
N LEU A 123 -1.42 -11.35 -4.38
CA LEU A 123 -1.63 -10.46 -5.52
C LEU A 123 -1.25 -11.19 -6.81
N PRO A 124 -1.92 -10.93 -7.94
CA PRO A 124 -1.36 -11.29 -9.24
C PRO A 124 0.00 -10.63 -9.45
N LEU A 125 0.95 -11.33 -10.05
CA LEU A 125 2.28 -10.76 -10.34
C LEU A 125 2.17 -9.55 -11.27
N ASP A 126 1.26 -9.60 -12.24
CA ASP A 126 0.98 -8.48 -13.15
C ASP A 126 0.46 -7.21 -12.46
N ASP A 127 -0.11 -7.33 -11.27
CA ASP A 127 -0.61 -6.18 -10.48
C ASP A 127 0.45 -5.54 -9.60
N VAL A 128 1.61 -6.16 -9.47
CA VAL A 128 2.73 -5.57 -8.72
C VAL A 128 3.90 -5.15 -9.62
N THR A 129 3.83 -5.44 -10.92
CA THR A 129 4.82 -5.10 -11.93
C THR A 129 4.30 -4.02 -12.90
N GLY A 130 5.17 -3.50 -13.76
CA GLY A 130 4.81 -2.47 -14.74
C GLY A 130 4.51 -1.11 -14.11
N GLY A 131 5.23 -0.71 -13.06
CA GLY A 131 5.06 0.57 -12.37
C GLY A 131 3.78 0.67 -11.54
N LYS A 132 3.25 -0.45 -11.04
CA LYS A 132 1.97 -0.51 -10.32
C LYS A 132 2.11 -0.66 -8.80
N ALA A 133 3.27 -1.13 -8.31
CA ALA A 133 3.49 -1.35 -6.89
C ALA A 133 4.91 -1.00 -6.43
N TRP A 134 5.02 -0.65 -5.14
CA TRP A 134 6.25 -0.22 -4.50
C TRP A 134 6.38 -0.81 -3.10
N VAL A 135 7.61 -0.92 -2.62
CA VAL A 135 7.93 -1.05 -1.20
C VAL A 135 8.36 0.33 -0.71
N VAL A 136 7.49 0.98 0.06
CA VAL A 136 7.66 2.37 0.48
C VAL A 136 8.12 2.45 1.93
N PHE A 137 9.01 3.41 2.23
CA PHE A 137 9.63 3.62 3.54
C PHE A 137 9.45 5.04 4.08
N ALA A 138 8.86 5.95 3.27
CA ALA A 138 8.52 7.30 3.72
C ALA A 138 7.12 7.71 3.26
N TYR A 139 6.48 8.57 4.04
CA TYR A 139 5.18 9.17 3.78
C TYR A 139 5.23 10.66 4.11
N ALA A 140 4.71 11.51 3.21
CA ALA A 140 4.70 12.97 3.36
C ALA A 140 6.08 13.55 3.73
N GLY A 141 7.16 13.01 3.13
CA GLY A 141 8.54 13.46 3.34
C GLY A 141 9.17 13.03 4.68
N GLN A 142 8.49 12.21 5.47
CA GLN A 142 9.00 11.69 6.76
C GLN A 142 9.16 10.16 6.71
N PRO A 143 10.08 9.57 7.49
CA PRO A 143 10.12 8.13 7.69
C PRO A 143 8.75 7.59 8.06
N LEU A 144 8.42 6.42 7.55
CA LEU A 144 7.11 5.81 7.76
C LEU A 144 6.93 5.42 9.24
N ALA A 145 5.90 5.98 9.87
CA ALA A 145 5.58 5.68 11.27
C ALA A 145 5.21 4.19 11.46
N PRO A 146 5.57 3.58 12.59
CA PRO A 146 5.31 2.15 12.84
C PRO A 146 3.83 1.77 12.65
N GLU A 147 2.89 2.57 13.12
CA GLU A 147 1.44 2.33 13.00
C GLU A 147 0.94 2.37 11.54
N HIS A 148 1.67 3.04 10.66
CA HIS A 148 1.41 3.07 9.22
C HIS A 148 2.21 2.04 8.43
N GLY A 149 2.97 1.18 9.11
CA GLY A 149 3.67 0.05 8.51
C GLY A 149 5.18 0.24 8.40
N GLY A 150 5.77 1.20 9.15
CA GLY A 150 7.22 1.36 9.22
C GLY A 150 7.96 0.15 9.81
N PRO A 151 9.21 -0.10 9.37
CA PRO A 151 10.02 0.77 8.55
C PRO A 151 9.67 0.75 7.06
N ALA A 152 9.03 -0.30 6.53
CA ALA A 152 8.58 -0.37 5.15
C ALA A 152 7.26 -1.11 4.99
N ARG A 153 6.49 -0.72 3.98
CA ARG A 153 5.23 -1.37 3.60
C ARG A 153 5.07 -1.49 2.09
N MET A 154 4.21 -2.39 1.65
CA MET A 154 3.73 -2.37 0.27
C MET A 154 2.84 -1.15 0.01
N LEU A 155 2.89 -0.64 -1.21
CA LEU A 155 1.95 0.31 -1.78
C LEU A 155 1.43 -0.27 -3.11
N VAL A 156 0.17 -0.68 -3.11
CA VAL A 156 -0.55 -1.22 -4.29
C VAL A 156 -1.85 -0.41 -4.41
N PRO A 157 -1.79 0.81 -4.96
CA PRO A 157 -2.83 1.82 -4.79
C PRO A 157 -4.14 1.52 -5.54
N HIS A 158 -4.11 0.67 -6.55
CA HIS A 158 -5.28 0.26 -7.33
C HIS A 158 -6.11 -0.85 -6.68
N HIS A 159 -5.64 -1.39 -5.55
CA HIS A 159 -6.40 -2.29 -4.69
C HIS A 159 -6.81 -1.62 -3.37
N TYR A 160 -7.77 -2.23 -2.67
CA TYR A 160 -8.01 -1.84 -1.29
C TYR A 160 -6.76 -2.01 -0.42
N LEU A 161 -6.61 -1.13 0.56
CA LEU A 161 -5.38 -0.92 1.33
C LEU A 161 -4.89 -2.16 2.11
N TRP A 162 -5.72 -3.18 2.34
CA TRP A 162 -5.23 -4.43 2.95
C TRP A 162 -4.27 -5.19 2.02
N LYS A 163 -4.35 -4.99 0.69
CA LYS A 163 -3.37 -5.53 -0.28
C LYS A 163 -2.00 -4.83 -0.19
N SER A 164 -1.94 -3.68 0.46
CA SER A 164 -0.72 -2.94 0.75
C SER A 164 -0.17 -3.31 2.13
N ALA A 165 0.42 -4.51 2.25
CA ALA A 165 0.90 -5.10 3.48
C ALA A 165 1.83 -4.16 4.27
N LYS A 166 1.50 -3.86 5.54
CA LYS A 166 2.34 -3.14 6.48
C LYS A 166 3.49 -4.02 6.99
N TRP A 167 4.59 -3.40 7.43
CA TRP A 167 5.72 -4.10 8.04
C TRP A 167 6.28 -5.22 7.15
N VAL A 168 6.31 -4.97 5.85
CA VAL A 168 6.66 -5.98 4.86
C VAL A 168 8.10 -6.45 5.03
N ARG A 169 8.30 -7.77 4.89
CA ARG A 169 9.60 -8.45 4.97
C ARG A 169 9.96 -9.14 3.65
N GLY A 170 9.02 -9.25 2.73
CA GLY A 170 9.34 -9.80 1.43
C GLY A 170 8.15 -10.21 0.60
N LEU A 171 8.48 -10.76 -0.56
CA LEU A 171 7.57 -11.30 -1.56
C LEU A 171 7.93 -12.76 -1.83
N ARG A 172 6.95 -13.64 -1.83
CA ARG A 172 7.09 -15.02 -2.28
C ARG A 172 6.42 -15.18 -3.63
N LEU A 173 7.19 -15.49 -4.65
CA LEU A 173 6.69 -15.80 -5.99
C LEU A 173 6.10 -17.20 -6.01
N GLN A 174 4.94 -17.38 -6.63
CA GLN A 174 4.19 -18.64 -6.64
C GLN A 174 3.35 -18.79 -7.91
N SER A 175 3.23 -20.00 -8.43
CA SER A 175 2.41 -20.30 -9.62
C SER A 175 0.92 -20.38 -9.32
N THR A 176 0.56 -20.67 -8.07
CA THR A 176 -0.83 -20.84 -7.64
C THR A 176 -1.25 -19.70 -6.71
N ASP A 177 -2.43 -19.14 -6.96
CA ASP A 177 -3.03 -18.16 -6.08
C ASP A 177 -3.42 -18.81 -4.73
N GLN A 178 -2.91 -18.24 -3.64
CA GLN A 178 -3.20 -18.67 -2.28
C GLN A 178 -3.71 -17.49 -1.47
N PRO A 179 -4.88 -17.59 -0.82
CA PRO A 179 -5.41 -16.51 -0.02
C PRO A 179 -4.49 -16.16 1.15
N GLY A 180 -4.29 -14.86 1.37
CA GLY A 180 -3.59 -14.35 2.53
C GLY A 180 -4.46 -14.25 3.77
N PHE A 181 -4.04 -13.42 4.73
CA PHE A 181 -4.69 -13.32 6.05
C PHE A 181 -6.17 -12.87 5.94
N TRP A 182 -6.44 -11.72 5.32
CA TRP A 182 -7.82 -11.21 5.25
C TRP A 182 -8.67 -11.98 4.25
N GLU A 183 -8.11 -12.45 3.16
CA GLU A 183 -8.78 -13.28 2.18
C GLU A 183 -9.30 -14.60 2.83
N THR A 184 -8.48 -15.22 3.66
CA THR A 184 -8.88 -16.40 4.46
C THR A 184 -9.96 -16.06 5.50
N ASN A 185 -9.99 -14.81 5.98
CA ASN A 185 -10.96 -14.33 6.94
C ASN A 185 -12.20 -13.67 6.29
N GLY A 186 -12.46 -13.92 5.01
CA GLY A 186 -13.70 -13.55 4.34
C GLY A 186 -13.66 -12.24 3.57
N TYR A 187 -12.49 -11.64 3.34
CA TYR A 187 -12.37 -10.53 2.41
C TYR A 187 -12.27 -11.05 0.97
N HIS A 188 -12.55 -10.18 0.01
CA HIS A 188 -12.46 -10.54 -1.41
C HIS A 188 -11.04 -10.89 -1.80
N ASN A 189 -10.86 -11.94 -2.63
CA ASN A 189 -9.52 -12.43 -2.98
C ASN A 189 -8.72 -11.40 -3.81
N TYR A 190 -9.37 -10.60 -4.64
CA TYR A 190 -8.72 -9.58 -5.48
C TYR A 190 -8.75 -8.18 -4.86
N GLY A 191 -9.94 -7.68 -4.49
CA GLY A 191 -10.07 -6.44 -3.73
C GLY A 191 -9.98 -5.16 -4.55
N ASP A 192 -10.64 -5.11 -5.73
CA ASP A 192 -10.78 -3.92 -6.55
C ASP A 192 -11.77 -2.93 -5.90
N PRO A 193 -11.34 -1.71 -5.54
CA PRO A 193 -12.22 -0.72 -4.94
C PRO A 193 -13.28 -0.18 -5.91
N TRP A 194 -13.02 -0.18 -7.22
CA TRP A 194 -13.95 0.31 -8.23
C TRP A 194 -15.09 -0.66 -8.52
N GLN A 195 -14.89 -1.94 -8.21
CA GLN A 195 -15.91 -2.98 -8.27
C GLN A 195 -16.51 -3.29 -6.90
N GLU A 196 -16.18 -2.50 -5.87
CA GLU A 196 -16.58 -2.70 -4.47
C GLU A 196 -16.28 -4.10 -3.91
N GLN A 197 -15.25 -4.76 -4.40
CA GLN A 197 -14.83 -6.11 -3.98
C GLN A 197 -14.27 -6.10 -2.55
N ARG A 198 -15.15 -6.04 -1.55
CA ARG A 198 -14.81 -5.95 -0.12
C ARG A 198 -14.74 -7.30 0.55
N TYR A 199 -15.71 -8.16 0.26
CA TYR A 199 -15.89 -9.46 0.93
C TYR A 199 -15.99 -10.59 -0.07
N ALA A 200 -15.76 -11.81 0.39
CA ALA A 200 -15.95 -12.99 -0.43
C ALA A 200 -17.43 -13.07 -0.89
N GLY A 201 -17.63 -13.04 -2.21
CA GLY A 201 -18.95 -13.07 -2.83
C GLY A 201 -19.46 -11.74 -3.38
N ASP A 202 -18.70 -10.65 -3.22
CA ASP A 202 -18.98 -9.37 -3.89
C ASP A 202 -18.66 -9.46 -5.40
#